data_a8592d3cac92b576a91c23811c671b50
#
_entry.id   a8592d3cac92b576a91c23811c671b50
#
_cell.length_a   1.000
_cell.length_b   1.000
_cell.length_c   1.000
_cell.angle_alpha   90.00
_cell.angle_beta   90.00
_cell.angle_gamma   90.00
#
_symmetry.space_group_name_H-M   'P 1'
#
loop_
_entity.id
_entity.type
_entity.pdbx_description
1 polymer ?
#
loop_
_entity_poly.entity_id
_entity_poly.type
_entity_poly.pdbx_seq_one_letter_code
_entity_poly.pdbx_strand_id
1 'polypeptide(L)'
;MWSVGIEAEGDCVLTREDVVELADAIAPQAGVASGIGTNRYGARLIVRAGSRDEAIERATEEFVKAAARAGLPAAAIVRVEAVSEEDNEDEGR
;
A
#
# COMPACT_ATOMS: atom_id res chain seq x y z
N MET A 1 15.32 -2.80 -3.73
CA MET A 1 14.03 -2.17 -3.47
C MET A 1 12.88 -3.09 -3.83
N TRP A 2 11.78 -2.93 -3.14
CA TRP A 2 10.60 -3.76 -3.36
C TRP A 2 9.38 -2.89 -3.57
N SER A 3 8.56 -3.28 -4.55
CA SER A 3 7.25 -2.68 -4.78
C SER A 3 6.21 -3.60 -4.14
N VAL A 4 5.49 -3.09 -3.16
CA VAL A 4 4.52 -3.90 -2.41
C VAL A 4 3.12 -3.32 -2.60
N GLY A 5 2.22 -4.15 -3.12
CA GLY A 5 0.82 -3.79 -3.27
C GLY A 5 0.01 -4.41 -2.14
N ILE A 6 -0.80 -3.61 -1.47
CA ILE A 6 -1.62 -4.04 -0.34
C ILE A 6 -3.05 -3.64 -0.59
N GLU A 7 -3.99 -4.57 -0.39
CA GLU A 7 -5.41 -4.28 -0.46
C GLU A 7 -6.07 -4.61 0.86
N ALA A 8 -6.99 -3.75 1.26
CA ALA A 8 -7.77 -3.94 2.48
C ALA A 8 -9.26 -3.77 2.17
N GLU A 9 -10.10 -4.47 2.92
CA GLU A 9 -11.54 -4.40 2.76
C GLU A 9 -12.18 -4.05 4.09
N GLY A 10 -13.03 -3.04 4.07
CA GLY A 10 -13.73 -2.56 5.26
C GLY A 10 -15.23 -2.56 5.08
N ASP A 11 -15.93 -1.95 6.02
CA ASP A 11 -17.40 -1.92 6.02
C ASP A 11 -17.97 -0.69 5.34
N CYS A 12 -17.14 0.29 5.02
CA CYS A 12 -17.61 1.57 4.48
C CYS A 12 -17.09 1.78 3.07
N VAL A 13 -17.92 2.41 2.24
CA VAL A 13 -17.48 2.84 0.92
C VAL A 13 -16.57 4.06 1.09
N LEU A 14 -15.43 4.04 0.42
CA LEU A 14 -14.47 5.12 0.49
C LEU A 14 -14.86 6.26 -0.44
N THR A 15 -14.77 7.48 0.08
CA THR A 15 -14.99 8.67 -0.71
C THR A 15 -13.70 9.07 -1.40
N ARG A 16 -13.81 9.99 -2.34
CA ARG A 16 -12.66 10.56 -3.01
C ARG A 16 -11.70 11.20 -2.00
N GLU A 17 -12.25 11.89 -1.01
CA GLU A 17 -11.44 12.54 0.02
C GLU A 17 -10.64 11.52 0.83
N ASP A 18 -11.26 10.40 1.16
CA ASP A 18 -10.58 9.33 1.90
C ASP A 18 -9.36 8.82 1.14
N VAL A 19 -9.52 8.59 -0.16
CA VAL A 19 -8.43 8.08 -1.00
C VAL A 19 -7.33 9.13 -1.15
N VAL A 20 -7.69 10.40 -1.29
CA VAL A 20 -6.72 11.50 -1.39
C VAL A 20 -5.92 11.61 -0.10
N GLU A 21 -6.57 11.49 1.06
CA GLU A 21 -5.88 11.53 2.35
C GLU A 21 -4.90 10.36 2.49
N LEU A 22 -5.32 9.18 2.05
CA LEU A 22 -4.44 8.02 2.07
C LEU A 22 -3.24 8.24 1.15
N ALA A 23 -3.47 8.75 -0.06
CA ALA A 23 -2.40 9.02 -1.01
C ALA A 23 -1.37 9.99 -0.43
N ASP A 24 -1.84 11.04 0.25
CA ASP A 24 -0.95 11.98 0.90
C ASP A 24 -0.13 11.34 2.02
N ALA A 25 -0.77 10.45 2.78
CA ALA A 25 -0.11 9.78 3.90
C ALA A 25 0.97 8.82 3.45
N ILE A 26 0.83 8.20 2.28
CA ILE A 26 1.82 7.26 1.76
C ILE A 26 2.82 7.88 0.77
N ALA A 27 2.66 9.16 0.46
CA ALA A 27 3.54 9.83 -0.50
C ALA A 27 5.05 9.67 -0.16
N PRO A 28 5.47 9.72 1.10
CA PRO A 28 6.88 9.52 1.43
C PRO A 28 7.45 8.17 1.00
N GLN A 29 6.62 7.15 0.81
CA GLN A 29 7.04 5.84 0.33
C GLN A 29 6.87 5.69 -1.18
N ALA A 30 6.72 6.80 -1.91
CA ALA A 30 6.45 6.80 -3.34
C ALA A 30 5.19 5.99 -3.69
N GLY A 31 4.20 6.02 -2.80
CA GLY A 31 3.01 5.20 -2.91
C GLY A 31 1.93 5.77 -3.82
N VAL A 32 1.08 4.89 -4.30
CA VAL A 32 -0.12 5.23 -5.06
C VAL A 32 -1.30 4.56 -4.38
N ALA A 33 -2.35 5.31 -4.12
CA ALA A 33 -3.55 4.79 -3.48
C ALA A 33 -4.70 4.65 -4.48
N SER A 34 -5.62 3.74 -4.18
CA SER A 34 -6.79 3.50 -5.01
C SER A 34 -7.96 3.04 -4.15
N GLY A 35 -9.16 2.99 -4.73
CA GLY A 35 -10.32 2.47 -4.02
C GLY A 35 -11.53 3.37 -4.01
N ILE A 36 -11.56 4.42 -4.82
CA ILE A 36 -12.69 5.37 -4.85
C ILE A 36 -13.98 4.63 -5.22
N GLY A 37 -15.01 4.83 -4.41
CA GLY A 37 -16.35 4.31 -4.68
C GLY A 37 -16.57 2.86 -4.29
N THR A 38 -15.64 2.25 -3.56
CA THR A 38 -15.78 0.86 -3.10
C THR A 38 -15.46 0.76 -1.62
N ASN A 39 -15.78 -0.41 -1.02
CA ASN A 39 -15.37 -0.70 0.35
C ASN A 39 -13.97 -1.29 0.43
N ARG A 40 -13.30 -1.42 -0.70
CA ARG A 40 -11.93 -1.89 -0.81
C ARG A 40 -11.01 -0.73 -1.13
N TYR A 41 -9.88 -0.70 -0.49
CA TYR A 41 -8.87 0.28 -0.84
C TYR A 41 -7.50 -0.37 -0.78
N GLY A 42 -6.57 0.22 -1.48
CA GLY A 42 -5.23 -0.32 -1.53
C GLY A 42 -4.20 0.74 -1.81
N ALA A 43 -2.96 0.33 -1.71
CA ALA A 43 -1.84 1.19 -2.00
C ALA A 43 -0.68 0.35 -2.49
N ARG A 44 0.16 0.95 -3.29
CA ARG A 44 1.43 0.36 -3.69
C ARG A 44 2.53 1.23 -3.11
N LEU A 45 3.43 0.61 -2.38
CA LEU A 45 4.51 1.30 -1.69
C LEU A 45 5.86 0.75 -2.16
N ILE A 46 6.86 1.63 -2.16
CA ILE A 46 8.24 1.25 -2.45
C ILE A 46 8.98 1.21 -1.13
N VAL A 47 9.55 0.07 -0.79
CA VAL A 47 10.28 -0.10 0.46
C VAL A 47 11.64 -0.74 0.22
N ARG A 48 12.57 -0.46 1.10
CA ARG A 48 13.87 -1.13 1.10
C ARG A 48 13.83 -2.28 2.08
N ALA A 49 14.24 -3.44 1.63
CA ALA A 49 14.27 -4.62 2.48
C ALA A 49 15.27 -5.62 1.94
N GLY A 50 15.75 -6.48 2.81
CA GLY A 50 16.69 -7.54 2.43
C GLY A 50 16.01 -8.79 1.91
N SER A 51 14.70 -8.91 2.12
CA SER A 51 13.94 -10.07 1.67
C SER A 51 12.51 -9.69 1.39
N ARG A 52 11.79 -10.57 0.72
CA ARG A 52 10.38 -10.38 0.42
C ARG A 52 9.55 -10.27 1.70
N ASP A 53 9.80 -11.14 2.66
CA ASP A 53 9.06 -11.13 3.93
C ASP A 53 9.26 -9.82 4.68
N GLU A 54 10.48 -9.32 4.71
CA GLU A 54 10.77 -8.05 5.34
C GLU A 54 10.08 -6.89 4.60
N ALA A 55 10.08 -6.95 3.26
CA ALA A 55 9.41 -5.94 2.46
C ALA A 55 7.91 -5.89 2.76
N ILE A 56 7.27 -7.04 2.84
CA ILE A 56 5.85 -7.14 3.16
C ILE A 56 5.57 -6.57 4.54
N GLU A 57 6.38 -6.94 5.51
CA GLU A 57 6.23 -6.47 6.89
C GLU A 57 6.35 -4.94 6.98
N ARG A 58 7.38 -4.39 6.37
CA ARG A 58 7.60 -2.93 6.37
C ARG A 58 6.49 -2.18 5.66
N ALA A 59 6.09 -2.66 4.49
CA ALA A 59 5.04 -2.01 3.72
C ALA A 59 3.70 -2.08 4.43
N THR A 60 3.38 -3.23 5.03
CA THR A 60 2.13 -3.39 5.78
C THR A 60 2.09 -2.43 6.96
N GLU A 61 3.19 -2.30 7.67
CA GLU A 61 3.28 -1.38 8.80
C GLU A 61 3.06 0.07 8.35
N GLU A 62 3.70 0.48 7.26
CA GLU A 62 3.53 1.83 6.73
C GLU A 62 2.12 2.06 6.22
N PHE A 63 1.53 1.05 5.58
CA PHE A 63 0.16 1.13 5.09
C PHE A 63 -0.83 1.34 6.25
N VAL A 64 -0.69 0.57 7.32
CA VAL A 64 -1.56 0.68 8.49
C VAL A 64 -1.43 2.05 9.14
N LYS A 65 -0.20 2.56 9.27
CA LYS A 65 0.04 3.90 9.81
C LYS A 65 -0.59 4.97 8.94
N ALA A 66 -0.44 4.84 7.64
CA ALA A 66 -1.01 5.81 6.69
C ALA A 66 -2.53 5.82 6.74
N ALA A 67 -3.15 4.64 6.81
CA ALA A 67 -4.60 4.54 6.90
C ALA A 67 -5.11 5.19 8.20
N ALA A 68 -4.42 4.96 9.31
CA ALA A 68 -4.78 5.57 10.58
C ALA A 68 -4.64 7.09 10.52
N ARG A 69 -3.57 7.58 9.91
CA ARG A 69 -3.33 9.02 9.76
C ARG A 69 -4.39 9.66 8.88
N ALA A 70 -4.84 8.96 7.86
CA ALA A 70 -5.90 9.45 6.96
C ALA A 70 -7.29 9.36 7.58
N GLY A 71 -7.41 8.75 8.76
CA GLY A 71 -8.69 8.63 9.43
C GLY A 71 -9.60 7.58 8.83
N LEU A 72 -9.04 6.61 8.12
CA LEU A 72 -9.83 5.56 7.51
C LEU A 72 -10.29 4.55 8.56
N PRO A 73 -11.48 3.94 8.36
CA PRO A 73 -11.96 2.91 9.28
C PRO A 73 -11.06 1.68 9.25
N ALA A 74 -11.09 0.92 10.32
CA ALA A 74 -10.33 -0.32 10.39
C ALA A 74 -10.79 -1.26 9.28
N ALA A 75 -9.82 -1.91 8.64
CA ALA A 75 -10.11 -2.81 7.54
C ALA A 75 -9.15 -4.00 7.60
N ALA A 76 -9.61 -5.14 7.12
CA ALA A 76 -8.80 -6.34 7.06
C ALA A 76 -7.96 -6.32 5.79
N ILE A 77 -6.70 -6.67 5.91
CA ILE A 77 -5.84 -6.81 4.74
C ILE A 77 -6.21 -8.13 4.05
N VAL A 78 -6.61 -8.03 2.79
CA VAL A 78 -7.10 -9.19 2.03
C VAL A 78 -6.13 -9.64 0.95
N ARG A 79 -5.16 -8.80 0.60
CA ARG A 79 -4.18 -9.15 -0.41
C ARG A 79 -2.88 -8.39 -0.22
N VAL A 80 -1.76 -9.07 -0.38
CA VAL A 80 -0.44 -8.45 -0.38
C VAL A 80 0.38 -9.07 -1.50
N GLU A 81 1.07 -8.24 -2.28
CA GLU A 81 1.91 -8.68 -3.36
C GLU A 81 3.21 -7.90 -3.33
N ALA A 82 4.34 -8.58 -3.43
CA ALA A 82 5.64 -7.93 -3.41
C ALA A 82 6.45 -8.35 -4.63
N VAL A 83 7.05 -7.36 -5.29
CA VAL A 83 7.88 -7.55 -6.47
C VAL A 83 9.21 -6.85 -6.26
N SER A 84 10.30 -7.55 -6.53
CA SER A 84 11.63 -6.98 -6.43
C SER A 84 11.93 -6.13 -7.66
N GLU A 85 12.28 -4.88 -7.46
CA GLU A 85 12.66 -3.99 -8.56
C GLU A 85 14.02 -4.36 -9.16
N GLU A 86 14.85 -5.00 -8.36
CA GLU A 86 16.17 -5.44 -8.84
C GLU A 86 16.05 -6.55 -9.87
N ASP A 87 15.10 -7.45 -9.68
CA ASP A 87 14.85 -8.52 -10.64
C ASP A 87 14.45 -7.96 -12.00
N ASN A 88 13.67 -6.89 -12.00
CA ASN A 88 13.24 -6.24 -13.23
C ASN A 88 14.42 -5.65 -14.00
N GLU A 89 15.38 -5.09 -13.28
CA GLU A 89 16.58 -4.54 -13.90
C GLU A 89 17.40 -5.62 -14.58
N ASP A 90 17.53 -6.77 -13.92
CA ASP A 90 18.31 -7.87 -14.46
C ASP A 90 17.68 -8.39 -15.74
N GLU A 91 16.37 -8.44 -15.81
CA GLU A 91 15.66 -8.90 -16.98
C GLU A 91 15.78 -7.94 -18.16
N GLY A 92 16.05 -6.70 -17.91
CA GLY A 92 16.17 -5.67 -18.93
C GLY A 92 17.42 -5.79 -19.80
N ARG A 93 18.28 -6.73 -19.51
CA ARG A 93 19.52 -6.89 -20.24
C ARG A 93 19.50 -7.96 -21.31
#